data_e007c23736f9dda2e29981f2212275eb
#
_entry.id   e007c23736f9dda2e29981f2212275eb
#
_cell.length_a   1.000
_cell.length_b   1.000
_cell.length_c   1.000
_cell.angle_alpha   90.00
_cell.angle_beta   90.00
_cell.angle_gamma   90.00
#
_symmetry.space_group_name_H-M   'P 1'
#
loop_
_entity.id
_entity.type
_entity.pdbx_description
1 polymer ?
#
loop_
_entity_poly.entity_id
_entity_poly.type
_entity_poly.pdbx_seq_one_letter_code
_entity_poly.pdbx_strand_id
1 'polypeptide(L)'
;MEIQITAIKFETVNGKKTGRSFAFKLDPKKMAVYKTEATLRKRIEEYVAKSGVFKNEELKDLKYSMKDFLEEWKKQIPIVEQEELEKLEASVNQPESRITPGNITRLAKNEVFVFGSNEKGLHYGGAAKTAYERFGAVMGEGVGLHGMSYAIPSMGGLAAMGEYIKDFCEYAKAHPEKHFFVTEIGCGIAGYEPSEVAPLFEECRDLENVSLPSSFWAFIQ
;
A
#
# COMPACT_ATOMS: atom_id res chain seq x y z
N MET A 1 18.75 23.34 -4.44
CA MET A 1 19.97 22.54 -4.71
C MET A 1 19.50 21.29 -5.44
N GLU A 2 20.05 20.98 -6.59
CA GLU A 2 19.70 19.75 -7.31
C GLU A 2 20.54 18.60 -6.74
N ILE A 3 19.88 17.52 -6.29
CA ILE A 3 20.57 16.31 -5.88
C ILE A 3 20.81 15.45 -7.12
N GLN A 4 22.03 15.07 -7.35
CA GLN A 4 22.42 14.19 -8.42
C GLN A 4 22.66 12.79 -7.83
N ILE A 5 21.80 11.86 -8.19
CA ILE A 5 21.94 10.46 -7.79
C ILE A 5 22.71 9.72 -8.86
N THR A 6 23.85 9.20 -8.48
CA THR A 6 24.88 8.78 -9.42
C THR A 6 24.73 7.38 -9.97
N ALA A 7 23.87 6.51 -9.44
CA ALA A 7 23.65 5.22 -10.08
C ALA A 7 22.41 4.47 -9.58
N ILE A 8 21.39 4.38 -10.42
CA ILE A 8 20.47 3.25 -10.36
C ILE A 8 21.10 2.11 -11.15
N LYS A 9 21.42 1.01 -10.49
CA LYS A 9 21.83 -0.21 -11.18
C LYS A 9 20.59 -0.99 -11.58
N PHE A 10 20.42 -1.18 -12.87
CA PHE A 10 19.37 -2.06 -13.37
C PHE A 10 19.84 -3.52 -13.30
N GLU A 11 19.14 -4.34 -12.56
CA GLU A 11 19.46 -5.77 -12.41
C GLU A 11 19.16 -6.51 -13.69
N THR A 12 18.03 -6.18 -14.33
CA THR A 12 17.62 -6.76 -15.60
C THR A 12 17.03 -5.72 -16.53
N VAL A 13 17.32 -5.88 -17.82
CA VAL A 13 16.68 -5.17 -18.92
C VAL A 13 16.28 -6.24 -19.95
N ASN A 14 14.99 -6.34 -20.28
CA ASN A 14 14.44 -7.41 -21.12
C ASN A 14 14.79 -8.82 -20.63
N GLY A 15 14.70 -9.05 -19.31
CA GLY A 15 15.01 -10.33 -18.67
C GLY A 15 16.49 -10.72 -18.68
N LYS A 16 17.39 -9.90 -19.22
CA LYS A 16 18.84 -10.14 -19.22
C LYS A 16 19.51 -9.37 -18.12
N LYS A 17 20.36 -10.01 -17.33
CA LYS A 17 21.19 -9.34 -16.34
C LYS A 17 22.05 -8.26 -17.00
N THR A 18 22.07 -7.08 -16.42
CA THR A 18 22.80 -5.93 -16.94
C THR A 18 23.48 -5.18 -15.79
N GLY A 19 24.68 -4.66 -16.07
CA GLY A 19 25.36 -3.73 -15.16
C GLY A 19 25.11 -2.26 -15.52
N ARG A 20 24.15 -1.97 -16.39
CA ARG A 20 23.87 -0.58 -16.82
C ARG A 20 23.37 0.24 -15.64
N SER A 21 23.87 1.43 -15.53
CA SER A 21 23.45 2.41 -14.53
C SER A 21 22.96 3.67 -15.19
N PHE A 22 22.08 4.36 -14.52
CA PHE A 22 21.52 5.62 -14.98
C PHE A 22 21.59 6.65 -13.84
N ALA A 23 22.17 7.82 -14.09
CA ALA A 23 22.17 8.93 -13.15
C ALA A 23 21.02 9.88 -13.49
N PHE A 24 20.26 10.31 -12.50
CA PHE A 24 19.26 11.35 -12.68
C PHE A 24 19.22 12.33 -11.51
N LYS A 25 18.65 13.49 -11.77
CA LYS A 25 18.56 14.59 -10.82
C LYS A 25 17.17 14.65 -10.23
N LEU A 26 17.09 14.68 -8.92
CA LEU A 26 15.86 14.96 -8.18
C LEU A 26 15.98 16.30 -7.46
N ASP A 27 14.93 17.08 -7.49
CA ASP A 27 14.85 18.33 -6.73
C ASP A 27 14.40 18.01 -5.30
N PRO A 28 15.22 18.25 -4.26
CA PRO A 28 14.89 17.98 -2.87
C PRO A 28 13.60 18.68 -2.41
N LYS A 29 13.33 19.89 -2.94
CA LYS A 29 12.12 20.66 -2.63
C LYS A 29 10.83 19.98 -3.11
N LYS A 30 10.94 18.97 -3.95
CA LYS A 30 9.80 18.17 -4.45
C LYS A 30 9.65 16.83 -3.74
N MET A 31 10.41 16.57 -2.67
CA MET A 31 10.29 15.31 -1.92
C MET A 31 8.89 15.06 -1.40
N ALA A 32 8.20 16.10 -0.92
CA ALA A 32 6.81 16.00 -0.49
C ALA A 32 5.86 15.43 -1.57
N VAL A 33 6.25 15.49 -2.84
CA VAL A 33 5.49 14.92 -3.97
C VAL A 33 5.73 13.41 -4.11
N TYR A 34 6.82 12.87 -3.56
CA TYR A 34 7.21 11.46 -3.67
C TYR A 34 6.86 10.67 -2.41
N LYS A 35 5.66 10.87 -1.87
CA LYS A 35 5.20 10.30 -0.59
C LYS A 35 5.13 8.77 -0.55
N THR A 36 5.18 8.12 -1.69
CA THR A 36 5.10 6.65 -1.79
C THR A 36 6.10 6.10 -2.78
N GLU A 37 6.51 4.84 -2.61
CA GLU A 37 7.35 4.14 -3.58
C GLU A 37 6.77 4.22 -4.99
N ALA A 38 5.47 4.02 -5.14
CA ALA A 38 4.80 4.04 -6.44
C ALA A 38 4.98 5.37 -7.18
N THR A 39 4.85 6.50 -6.48
CA THR A 39 5.05 7.83 -7.08
C THR A 39 6.51 8.09 -7.44
N LEU A 40 7.45 7.64 -6.61
CA LEU A 40 8.86 7.74 -6.89
C LEU A 40 9.26 6.83 -8.06
N ARG A 41 8.83 5.58 -8.08
CA ARG A 41 9.07 4.61 -9.16
C ARG A 41 8.57 5.15 -10.50
N LYS A 42 7.35 5.63 -10.55
CA LYS A 42 6.79 6.29 -11.74
C LYS A 42 7.65 7.45 -12.23
N ARG A 43 8.16 8.27 -11.31
CA ARG A 43 9.01 9.41 -11.67
C ARG A 43 10.36 8.98 -12.23
N ILE A 44 10.96 7.95 -11.65
CA ILE A 44 12.20 7.35 -12.14
C ILE A 44 11.99 6.83 -13.57
N GLU A 45 10.94 6.07 -13.81
CA GLU A 45 10.61 5.51 -15.12
C GLU A 45 10.36 6.58 -16.19
N GLU A 46 9.63 7.65 -15.84
CA GLU A 46 9.43 8.81 -16.73
C GLU A 46 10.76 9.49 -17.09
N TYR A 47 11.68 9.61 -16.12
CA TYR A 47 12.99 10.22 -16.36
C TYR A 47 13.86 9.34 -17.25
N VAL A 48 13.87 8.04 -16.98
CA VAL A 48 14.61 7.05 -17.76
C VAL A 48 14.08 7.01 -19.20
N ALA A 49 12.76 7.02 -19.36
CA ALA A 49 12.13 7.06 -20.69
C ALA A 49 12.50 8.32 -21.48
N LYS A 50 12.48 9.49 -20.82
CA LYS A 50 12.84 10.78 -21.45
C LYS A 50 14.32 10.91 -21.77
N SER A 51 15.17 10.15 -21.12
CA SER A 51 16.63 10.24 -21.32
C SER A 51 17.10 9.69 -22.66
N GLY A 52 16.31 8.79 -23.28
CA GLY A 52 16.70 8.09 -24.50
C GLY A 52 17.84 7.07 -24.34
N VAL A 53 18.31 6.82 -23.11
CA VAL A 53 19.39 5.86 -22.84
C VAL A 53 18.94 4.42 -23.06
N PHE A 54 17.64 4.15 -22.85
CA PHE A 54 17.03 2.85 -23.08
C PHE A 54 15.99 2.93 -24.19
N LYS A 55 15.91 1.90 -25.00
CA LYS A 55 14.84 1.77 -26.01
C LYS A 55 13.50 1.46 -25.33
N ASN A 56 12.39 1.86 -25.96
CA ASN A 56 11.04 1.62 -25.41
C ASN A 56 10.76 0.15 -25.07
N GLU A 57 11.34 -0.78 -25.78
CA GLU A 57 11.21 -2.22 -25.52
C GLU A 57 11.95 -2.65 -24.25
N GLU A 58 13.07 -1.99 -23.93
CA GLU A 58 13.87 -2.24 -22.74
C GLU A 58 13.19 -1.66 -21.47
N LEU A 59 12.37 -0.61 -21.62
CA LEU A 59 11.66 0.05 -20.52
C LEU A 59 10.56 -0.84 -19.90
N LYS A 60 10.05 -1.82 -20.64
CA LYS A 60 8.97 -2.71 -20.19
C LYS A 60 9.39 -3.68 -19.10
N ASP A 61 10.68 -3.90 -18.92
CA ASP A 61 11.22 -4.94 -18.05
C ASP A 61 12.44 -4.47 -17.24
N LEU A 62 12.41 -3.19 -16.85
CA LEU A 62 13.43 -2.59 -16.00
C LEU A 62 13.26 -3.06 -14.56
N LYS A 63 14.29 -3.71 -14.01
CA LYS A 63 14.38 -4.05 -12.58
C LYS A 63 15.53 -3.30 -11.94
N TYR A 64 15.23 -2.69 -10.81
CA TYR A 64 16.20 -1.97 -9.99
C TYR A 64 15.78 -2.01 -8.51
N SER A 65 16.77 -1.95 -7.62
CA SER A 65 16.52 -1.94 -6.20
C SER A 65 16.12 -0.53 -5.74
N MET A 66 14.90 -0.37 -5.30
CA MET A 66 14.46 0.88 -4.66
C MET A 66 15.17 1.13 -3.34
N LYS A 67 15.50 0.07 -2.61
CA LYS A 67 16.25 0.17 -1.35
C LYS A 67 17.63 0.79 -1.59
N ASP A 68 18.39 0.25 -2.54
CA ASP A 68 19.72 0.79 -2.87
C ASP A 68 19.65 2.24 -3.36
N PHE A 69 18.60 2.56 -4.12
CA PHE A 69 18.32 3.90 -4.59
C PHE A 69 18.09 4.88 -3.43
N LEU A 70 17.26 4.51 -2.46
CA LEU A 70 16.95 5.35 -1.31
C LEU A 70 18.16 5.52 -0.38
N GLU A 71 18.94 4.47 -0.17
CA GLU A 71 20.18 4.54 0.61
C GLU A 71 21.20 5.54 0.00
N GLU A 72 21.35 5.53 -1.33
CA GLU A 72 22.20 6.51 -2.01
C GLU A 72 21.63 7.92 -1.92
N TRP A 73 20.33 8.06 -2.04
CA TRP A 73 19.65 9.35 -1.94
C TRP A 73 19.76 9.95 -0.53
N LYS A 74 19.56 9.16 0.50
CA LYS A 74 19.68 9.56 1.91
C LYS A 74 21.03 10.19 2.24
N LYS A 75 22.11 9.73 1.62
CA LYS A 75 23.45 10.30 1.80
C LYS A 75 23.59 11.73 1.27
N GLN A 76 22.71 12.16 0.40
CA GLN A 76 22.80 13.41 -0.35
C GLN A 76 21.83 14.50 0.13
N ILE A 77 20.83 14.15 0.96
CA ILE A 77 19.81 15.10 1.42
C ILE A 77 20.16 15.74 2.78
N PRO A 78 19.75 17.00 2.99
CA PRO A 78 19.85 17.67 4.29
C PRO A 78 19.01 17.00 5.37
N ILE A 79 19.46 17.07 6.61
CA ILE A 79 18.81 16.46 7.80
C ILE A 79 17.33 16.84 7.93
N VAL A 80 16.94 18.05 7.52
CA VAL A 80 15.56 18.57 7.63
C VAL A 80 14.56 17.80 6.74
N GLU A 81 15.04 17.09 5.73
CA GLU A 81 14.19 16.34 4.78
C GLU A 81 14.20 14.82 5.06
N GLN A 82 14.89 14.38 6.12
CA GLN A 82 15.04 12.96 6.45
C GLN A 82 13.75 12.30 6.93
N GLU A 83 12.86 13.02 7.63
CA GLU A 83 11.59 12.48 8.10
C GLU A 83 10.67 12.04 6.94
N GLU A 84 10.66 12.79 5.83
CA GLU A 84 9.87 12.41 4.65
C GLU A 84 10.50 11.23 3.89
N LEU A 85 11.83 11.10 3.96
CA LEU A 85 12.52 9.97 3.39
C LEU A 85 12.27 8.69 4.21
N GLU A 86 12.26 8.78 5.54
CA GLU A 86 11.95 7.65 6.41
C GLU A 86 10.56 7.08 6.16
N LYS A 87 9.57 7.96 5.91
CA LYS A 87 8.22 7.54 5.48
C LYS A 87 8.23 6.81 4.14
N LEU A 88 9.06 7.26 3.21
CA LEU A 88 9.22 6.62 1.91
C LEU A 88 9.97 5.29 2.03
N GLU A 89 11.01 5.20 2.87
CA GLU A 89 11.74 3.96 3.17
C GLU A 89 10.82 2.91 3.81
N ALA A 90 9.95 3.33 4.73
CA ALA A 90 8.93 2.46 5.29
C ALA A 90 8.01 1.89 4.22
N SER A 91 7.64 2.68 3.22
CA SER A 91 6.85 2.25 2.05
C SER A 91 7.60 1.23 1.17
N VAL A 92 8.91 1.37 0.99
CA VAL A 92 9.73 0.46 0.14
C VAL A 92 10.07 -0.85 0.84
N ASN A 93 10.22 -0.83 2.15
CA ASN A 93 10.56 -2.03 2.93
C ASN A 93 9.36 -2.97 3.17
N GLN A 94 8.18 -2.60 2.65
CA GLN A 94 7.00 -3.47 2.74
C GLN A 94 7.12 -4.63 1.76
N PRO A 95 6.70 -5.82 2.15
CA PRO A 95 6.55 -6.89 1.18
C PRO A 95 5.52 -6.47 0.13
N GLU A 96 5.94 -6.28 -1.13
CA GLU A 96 5.05 -5.92 -2.26
C GLU A 96 3.82 -6.85 -2.34
N SER A 97 3.96 -8.08 -1.82
CA SER A 97 2.90 -9.08 -1.72
C SER A 97 1.79 -8.77 -0.72
N ARG A 98 1.96 -7.75 0.17
CA ARG A 98 1.02 -7.44 1.25
C ARG A 98 0.37 -6.06 1.13
N ILE A 99 0.40 -5.47 -0.06
CA ILE A 99 -0.34 -4.25 -0.35
C ILE A 99 -1.67 -4.61 -0.99
N THR A 100 -2.76 -4.14 -0.39
CA THR A 100 -4.10 -4.31 -0.96
C THR A 100 -4.17 -3.60 -2.32
N PRO A 101 -4.57 -4.28 -3.41
CA PRO A 101 -4.78 -3.65 -4.71
C PRO A 101 -5.82 -2.53 -4.64
N GLY A 102 -5.56 -1.40 -5.29
CA GLY A 102 -6.46 -0.22 -5.25
C GLY A 102 -7.84 -0.44 -5.88
N ASN A 103 -8.00 -1.48 -6.72
CA ASN A 103 -9.28 -1.83 -7.34
C ASN A 103 -9.44 -3.34 -7.43
N ILE A 104 -10.18 -3.92 -6.48
CA ILE A 104 -10.47 -5.35 -6.44
C ILE A 104 -11.83 -5.60 -7.12
N THR A 105 -11.79 -6.23 -8.29
CA THR A 105 -12.98 -6.58 -9.06
C THR A 105 -13.31 -8.06 -9.04
N ARG A 106 -12.34 -8.91 -8.66
CA ARG A 106 -12.45 -10.37 -8.55
C ARG A 106 -11.61 -10.84 -7.38
N LEU A 107 -12.02 -11.96 -6.79
CA LEU A 107 -11.31 -12.66 -5.73
C LEU A 107 -11.10 -14.12 -6.13
N ALA A 108 -9.96 -14.69 -5.72
CA ALA A 108 -9.76 -16.13 -5.74
C ALA A 108 -10.56 -16.78 -4.59
N LYS A 109 -10.73 -18.10 -4.64
CA LYS A 109 -11.59 -18.84 -3.70
C LYS A 109 -11.22 -18.65 -2.22
N ASN A 110 -9.95 -18.41 -1.95
CA ASN A 110 -9.40 -18.20 -0.61
C ASN A 110 -9.18 -16.74 -0.25
N GLU A 111 -9.55 -15.79 -1.12
CA GLU A 111 -9.40 -14.36 -0.87
C GLU A 111 -10.66 -13.77 -0.27
N VAL A 112 -10.47 -12.78 0.62
CA VAL A 112 -11.54 -12.11 1.35
C VAL A 112 -11.37 -10.59 1.24
N PHE A 113 -12.42 -9.92 0.84
CA PHE A 113 -12.50 -8.46 0.75
C PHE A 113 -12.90 -7.88 2.10
N VAL A 114 -12.00 -7.17 2.79
CA VAL A 114 -12.27 -6.57 4.11
C VAL A 114 -12.64 -5.11 3.95
N PHE A 115 -13.80 -4.71 4.44
CA PHE A 115 -14.37 -3.40 4.15
C PHE A 115 -14.97 -2.72 5.38
N GLY A 116 -14.97 -1.38 5.34
CA GLY A 116 -15.63 -0.55 6.34
C GLY A 116 -17.16 -0.64 6.23
N SER A 117 -17.80 -1.00 7.33
CA SER A 117 -19.24 -1.15 7.48
C SER A 117 -19.78 -0.20 8.55
N ASN A 118 -21.00 -0.44 8.95
CA ASN A 118 -21.66 0.13 10.11
C ASN A 118 -22.43 -0.97 10.84
N GLU A 119 -22.73 -0.78 12.12
CA GLU A 119 -23.39 -1.77 12.96
C GLU A 119 -24.75 -2.26 12.43
N LYS A 120 -25.41 -1.42 11.62
CA LYS A 120 -26.71 -1.76 11.00
C LYS A 120 -26.56 -2.56 9.70
N GLY A 121 -25.32 -2.78 9.23
CA GLY A 121 -25.06 -3.50 7.98
C GLY A 121 -25.64 -2.83 6.74
N LEU A 122 -25.70 -1.49 6.71
CA LEU A 122 -26.21 -0.75 5.57
C LEU A 122 -25.11 -0.53 4.54
N HIS A 123 -25.12 -1.28 3.46
CA HIS A 123 -24.05 -1.34 2.45
C HIS A 123 -24.40 -0.53 1.18
N TYR A 124 -24.76 0.74 1.33
CA TYR A 124 -25.27 1.55 0.22
C TYR A 124 -24.19 2.27 -0.60
N GLY A 125 -22.94 2.36 -0.15
CA GLY A 125 -21.89 3.12 -0.83
C GLY A 125 -20.49 2.58 -0.65
N GLY A 126 -19.55 3.07 -1.47
CA GLY A 126 -18.11 2.77 -1.37
C GLY A 126 -17.76 1.29 -1.39
N ALA A 127 -16.79 0.89 -0.58
CA ALA A 127 -16.34 -0.48 -0.46
C ALA A 127 -17.46 -1.42 0.04
N ALA A 128 -18.36 -0.95 0.93
CA ALA A 128 -19.49 -1.72 1.42
C ALA A 128 -20.47 -2.11 0.30
N LYS A 129 -20.76 -1.20 -0.61
CA LYS A 129 -21.59 -1.49 -1.79
C LYS A 129 -20.90 -2.51 -2.70
N THR A 130 -19.61 -2.38 -2.94
CA THR A 130 -18.83 -3.35 -3.73
C THR A 130 -18.86 -4.73 -3.09
N ALA A 131 -18.71 -4.82 -1.77
CA ALA A 131 -18.79 -6.06 -1.02
C ALA A 131 -20.16 -6.74 -1.16
N TYR A 132 -21.25 -5.95 -1.06
CA TYR A 132 -22.61 -6.44 -1.23
C TYR A 132 -22.90 -6.94 -2.65
N GLU A 133 -22.52 -6.15 -3.66
CA GLU A 133 -22.82 -6.47 -5.06
C GLU A 133 -21.98 -7.62 -5.64
N ARG A 134 -20.75 -7.85 -5.10
CA ARG A 134 -19.75 -8.73 -5.74
C ARG A 134 -19.22 -9.84 -4.86
N PHE A 135 -19.13 -9.62 -3.54
CA PHE A 135 -18.37 -10.49 -2.66
C PHE A 135 -19.20 -11.13 -1.53
N GLY A 136 -20.53 -11.02 -1.63
CA GLY A 136 -21.45 -11.73 -0.78
C GLY A 136 -21.68 -11.14 0.61
N ALA A 137 -21.36 -9.85 0.82
CA ALA A 137 -21.81 -9.16 2.02
C ALA A 137 -23.34 -9.14 2.08
N VAL A 138 -23.88 -9.22 3.29
CA VAL A 138 -25.33 -9.33 3.51
C VAL A 138 -25.87 -8.04 4.09
N MET A 139 -26.93 -7.51 3.49
CA MET A 139 -27.61 -6.31 4.01
C MET A 139 -28.20 -6.62 5.40
N GLY A 140 -27.93 -5.76 6.37
CA GLY A 140 -28.31 -5.95 7.78
C GLY A 140 -27.24 -6.62 8.64
N GLU A 141 -26.19 -7.19 8.04
CA GLU A 141 -25.09 -7.86 8.72
C GLU A 141 -23.82 -6.99 8.64
N GLY A 142 -23.57 -6.21 9.69
CA GLY A 142 -22.49 -5.20 9.71
C GLY A 142 -21.13 -5.68 10.20
N VAL A 143 -21.01 -6.92 10.70
CA VAL A 143 -19.83 -7.45 11.38
C VAL A 143 -19.46 -8.83 10.86
N GLY A 144 -18.17 -9.07 10.63
CA GLY A 144 -17.64 -10.41 10.39
C GLY A 144 -17.72 -10.89 8.95
N LEU A 145 -17.50 -12.20 8.76
CA LEU A 145 -17.39 -12.84 7.45
C LEU A 145 -18.76 -13.19 6.88
N HIS A 146 -19.04 -12.71 5.66
CA HIS A 146 -20.18 -13.06 4.85
C HIS A 146 -19.73 -13.28 3.40
N GLY A 147 -19.96 -14.49 2.89
CA GLY A 147 -19.48 -14.88 1.56
C GLY A 147 -17.95 -14.77 1.45
N MET A 148 -17.48 -13.96 0.54
CA MET A 148 -16.05 -13.63 0.33
C MET A 148 -15.71 -12.22 0.84
N SER A 149 -16.46 -11.71 1.81
CA SER A 149 -16.22 -10.39 2.39
C SER A 149 -16.25 -10.42 3.91
N TYR A 150 -15.49 -9.53 4.56
CA TYR A 150 -15.46 -9.36 6.00
C TYR A 150 -15.77 -7.89 6.35
N ALA A 151 -16.82 -7.69 7.14
CA ALA A 151 -17.32 -6.38 7.51
C ALA A 151 -16.73 -5.90 8.85
N ILE A 152 -16.20 -4.67 8.89
CA ILE A 152 -15.69 -4.01 10.09
C ILE A 152 -16.44 -2.69 10.28
N PRO A 153 -17.28 -2.53 11.33
CA PRO A 153 -17.93 -1.27 11.63
C PRO A 153 -16.93 -0.14 11.87
N SER A 154 -17.08 0.96 11.14
CA SER A 154 -16.16 2.10 11.20
C SER A 154 -16.84 3.44 11.55
N MET A 155 -18.14 3.41 11.90
CA MET A 155 -18.92 4.63 12.16
C MET A 155 -19.13 4.93 13.67
N GLY A 156 -18.68 4.04 14.56
CA GLY A 156 -18.88 4.13 16.01
C GLY A 156 -17.76 4.86 16.78
N GLY A 157 -16.79 5.46 16.08
CA GLY A 157 -15.60 6.06 16.70
C GLY A 157 -14.38 5.12 16.66
N LEU A 158 -13.18 5.69 16.80
CA LEU A 158 -11.91 4.94 16.72
C LEU A 158 -11.81 3.81 17.77
N ALA A 159 -12.24 4.05 19.00
CA ALA A 159 -12.19 3.05 20.06
C ALA A 159 -13.06 1.82 19.71
N ALA A 160 -14.32 2.03 19.27
CA ALA A 160 -15.19 0.94 18.90
C ALA A 160 -14.68 0.22 17.65
N MET A 161 -14.17 0.97 16.65
CA MET A 161 -13.57 0.39 15.46
C MET A 161 -12.34 -0.45 15.82
N GLY A 162 -11.53 -0.03 16.77
CA GLY A 162 -10.36 -0.77 17.25
C GLY A 162 -10.71 -2.16 17.78
N GLU A 163 -11.80 -2.30 18.54
CA GLU A 163 -12.25 -3.62 19.02
C GLU A 163 -12.65 -4.54 17.85
N TYR A 164 -13.38 -4.04 16.86
CA TYR A 164 -13.73 -4.83 15.68
C TYR A 164 -12.52 -5.19 14.82
N ILE A 165 -11.51 -4.32 14.74
CA ILE A 165 -10.26 -4.60 14.04
C ILE A 165 -9.47 -5.68 14.78
N LYS A 166 -9.43 -5.65 16.11
CA LYS A 166 -8.80 -6.69 16.92
C LYS A 166 -9.45 -8.04 16.69
N ASP A 167 -10.79 -8.12 16.73
CA ASP A 167 -11.54 -9.34 16.41
C ASP A 167 -11.20 -9.84 14.99
N PHE A 168 -11.05 -8.93 14.03
CA PHE A 168 -10.61 -9.27 12.68
C PHE A 168 -9.20 -9.84 12.65
N CYS A 169 -8.23 -9.24 13.36
CA CYS A 169 -6.85 -9.75 13.40
C CYS A 169 -6.78 -11.14 14.05
N GLU A 170 -7.54 -11.39 15.10
CA GLU A 170 -7.68 -12.72 15.71
C GLU A 170 -8.30 -13.72 14.71
N TYR A 171 -9.33 -13.30 13.99
CA TYR A 171 -9.96 -14.12 12.95
C TYR A 171 -8.97 -14.46 11.82
N ALA A 172 -8.24 -13.47 11.31
CA ALA A 172 -7.24 -13.67 10.25
C ALA A 172 -6.11 -14.61 10.69
N LYS A 173 -5.66 -14.48 11.94
CA LYS A 173 -4.66 -15.38 12.54
C LYS A 173 -5.15 -16.83 12.66
N ALA A 174 -6.43 -17.02 12.93
CA ALA A 174 -7.05 -18.34 13.03
C ALA A 174 -7.32 -18.98 11.66
N HIS A 175 -7.25 -18.20 10.57
CA HIS A 175 -7.57 -18.64 9.20
C HIS A 175 -6.42 -18.39 8.22
N PRO A 176 -5.24 -19.02 8.42
CA PRO A 176 -4.07 -18.82 7.56
C PRO A 176 -4.28 -19.34 6.12
N GLU A 177 -5.28 -20.16 5.88
CA GLU A 177 -5.67 -20.63 4.54
C GLU A 177 -6.36 -19.57 3.69
N LYS A 178 -6.79 -18.45 4.30
CA LYS A 178 -7.42 -17.31 3.62
C LYS A 178 -6.43 -16.17 3.48
N HIS A 179 -6.63 -15.34 2.45
CA HIS A 179 -5.91 -14.09 2.29
C HIS A 179 -6.88 -12.90 2.36
N PHE A 180 -6.59 -11.92 3.20
CA PHE A 180 -7.47 -10.81 3.50
C PHE A 180 -6.95 -9.52 2.87
N PHE A 181 -7.73 -8.92 1.97
CA PHE A 181 -7.45 -7.61 1.37
C PHE A 181 -8.22 -6.53 2.13
N VAL A 182 -7.53 -5.82 3.00
CA VAL A 182 -8.12 -4.72 3.79
C VAL A 182 -8.18 -3.45 2.93
N THR A 183 -9.36 -2.85 2.82
CA THR A 183 -9.55 -1.55 2.17
C THR A 183 -9.23 -0.39 3.12
N GLU A 184 -9.27 0.86 2.66
CA GLU A 184 -9.09 2.06 3.50
C GLU A 184 -10.29 2.29 4.42
N ILE A 185 -10.44 1.39 5.39
CA ILE A 185 -11.54 1.38 6.36
C ILE A 185 -11.51 2.67 7.19
N GLY A 186 -12.66 3.30 7.34
CA GLY A 186 -12.79 4.54 8.09
C GLY A 186 -12.37 5.81 7.35
N CYS A 187 -11.56 5.71 6.28
CA CYS A 187 -11.02 6.88 5.57
C CYS A 187 -11.95 7.49 4.51
N GLY A 188 -13.14 6.92 4.35
CA GLY A 188 -14.17 7.45 3.44
C GLY A 188 -15.22 8.27 4.18
N ILE A 189 -16.47 7.76 4.23
CA ILE A 189 -17.63 8.46 4.84
C ILE A 189 -17.41 8.73 6.35
N ALA A 190 -16.68 7.86 7.07
CA ALA A 190 -16.39 8.09 8.48
C ALA A 190 -15.40 9.24 8.72
N GLY A 191 -14.61 9.63 7.70
CA GLY A 191 -13.82 10.87 7.69
C GLY A 191 -12.52 10.82 8.47
N TYR A 192 -12.00 9.64 8.83
CA TYR A 192 -10.72 9.49 9.49
C TYR A 192 -9.55 9.56 8.51
N GLU A 193 -8.41 10.03 9.00
CA GLU A 193 -7.17 9.98 8.25
C GLU A 193 -6.49 8.60 8.41
N PRO A 194 -5.72 8.15 7.41
CA PRO A 194 -4.96 6.90 7.52
C PRO A 194 -4.06 6.82 8.74
N SER A 195 -3.49 7.95 9.19
CA SER A 195 -2.67 8.05 10.41
C SER A 195 -3.42 7.73 11.71
N GLU A 196 -4.75 7.87 11.72
CA GLU A 196 -5.58 7.58 12.87
C GLU A 196 -6.03 6.11 12.90
N VAL A 197 -6.28 5.53 11.72
CA VAL A 197 -6.83 4.17 11.59
C VAL A 197 -5.75 3.11 11.50
N ALA A 198 -4.66 3.38 10.77
CA ALA A 198 -3.61 2.39 10.53
C ALA A 198 -3.01 1.79 11.82
N PRO A 199 -2.75 2.57 12.90
CA PRO A 199 -2.24 2.00 14.16
C PRO A 199 -3.16 0.95 14.79
N LEU A 200 -4.46 0.96 14.49
CA LEU A 200 -5.40 -0.05 14.97
C LEU A 200 -5.14 -1.44 14.35
N PHE A 201 -4.46 -1.48 13.19
CA PHE A 201 -4.07 -2.71 12.49
C PHE A 201 -2.65 -3.19 12.86
N GLU A 202 -2.02 -2.64 13.91
CA GLU A 202 -0.66 -3.04 14.32
C GLU A 202 -0.54 -4.55 14.56
N GLU A 203 -1.54 -5.19 15.17
CA GLU A 203 -1.56 -6.64 15.39
C GLU A 203 -1.58 -7.47 14.10
N CYS A 204 -2.00 -6.86 12.98
CA CYS A 204 -2.00 -7.50 11.66
C CYS A 204 -0.65 -7.36 10.93
N ARG A 205 0.32 -6.62 11.47
CA ARG A 205 1.62 -6.35 10.84
C ARG A 205 2.36 -7.62 10.44
N ASP A 206 2.38 -8.61 11.33
CA ASP A 206 3.14 -9.83 11.14
C ASP A 206 2.32 -10.99 10.52
N LEU A 207 1.05 -10.74 10.20
CA LEU A 207 0.17 -11.73 9.56
C LEU A 207 0.39 -11.75 8.04
N GLU A 208 1.10 -12.74 7.53
CA GLU A 208 1.42 -12.87 6.10
C GLU A 208 0.17 -12.98 5.19
N ASN A 209 -0.94 -13.43 5.75
CA ASN A 209 -2.22 -13.56 5.05
C ASN A 209 -3.09 -12.31 5.09
N VAL A 210 -2.57 -11.16 5.56
CA VAL A 210 -3.28 -9.88 5.57
C VAL A 210 -2.53 -8.87 4.72
N SER A 211 -3.19 -8.32 3.72
CA SER A 211 -2.73 -7.16 2.95
C SER A 211 -3.45 -5.91 3.43
N LEU A 212 -2.70 -4.84 3.65
CA LEU A 212 -3.22 -3.54 4.05
C LEU A 212 -3.07 -2.51 2.93
N PRO A 213 -3.84 -1.43 2.93
CA PRO A 213 -3.63 -0.31 2.00
C PRO A 213 -2.20 0.25 2.12
N SER A 214 -1.64 0.70 1.02
CA SER A 214 -0.32 1.36 1.04
C SER A 214 -0.28 2.59 1.95
N SER A 215 -1.41 3.29 2.09
CA SER A 215 -1.57 4.43 3.00
C SER A 215 -1.48 4.05 4.48
N PHE A 216 -1.83 2.82 4.85
CA PHE A 216 -1.77 2.35 6.25
C PHE A 216 -0.36 1.94 6.65
N TRP A 217 0.36 1.31 5.75
CA TRP A 217 1.72 0.87 6.03
C TRP A 217 2.68 1.99 6.47
N ALA A 218 2.43 3.21 6.05
CA ALA A 218 3.23 4.36 6.47
C ALA A 218 3.16 4.67 7.98
N PHE A 219 2.18 4.11 8.70
CA PHE A 219 1.88 4.39 10.11
C PHE A 219 1.87 3.14 11.01
N ILE A 220 2.19 1.97 10.49
CA ILE A 220 2.36 0.71 11.23
C ILE A 220 3.86 0.52 11.47
N GLN A 221 4.29 0.39 12.73
CA GLN A 221 5.69 0.34 13.14
C GLN A 221 6.19 -1.08 13.41
#